data_cdd170a4a66d16c4904aa4e3fe80daa6
#
_entry.id   cdd170a4a66d16c4904aa4e3fe80daa6
#
_cell.length_a   1.000
_cell.length_b   1.000
_cell.length_c   1.000
_cell.angle_alpha   90.00
_cell.angle_beta   90.00
_cell.angle_gamma   90.00
#
_symmetry.space_group_name_H-M   'P 1'
#
loop_
_entity.id
_entity.type
_entity.pdbx_description
1 polymer ?
#
loop_
_entity_poly.entity_id
_entity_poly.type
_entity_poly.pdbx_seq_one_letter_code
_entity_poly.pdbx_strand_id
1 'polypeptide(L)'
;MNKTGIAYGNVWAEAYGNVVVVHVAAVGPSSNHGAWTAWRFGQLPVGYRPQAAVTAAVYSSPGTAIIQANIDGSLYFFVRDNDMKTGYNLDGTLTFVRA
;
A
#
# COMPACT_ATOMS: atom_id res chain seq x y z
N MET A 1 -10.21 -4.92 6.59
CA MET A 1 -8.90 -5.19 5.96
C MET A 1 -7.85 -5.42 7.04
N ASN A 2 -7.02 -6.44 6.87
CA ASN A 2 -5.92 -6.69 7.78
C ASN A 2 -4.72 -5.81 7.43
N LYS A 3 -4.13 -5.19 8.45
CA LYS A 3 -2.93 -4.36 8.31
C LYS A 3 -1.78 -5.01 9.07
N THR A 4 -0.57 -4.87 8.53
CA THR A 4 0.63 -5.41 9.17
C THR A 4 1.82 -4.50 8.89
N GLY A 5 2.77 -4.44 9.80
CA GLY A 5 3.97 -3.61 9.64
C GLY A 5 3.74 -2.12 9.68
N ILE A 6 2.60 -1.66 10.18
CA ILE A 6 2.21 -0.25 10.24
C ILE A 6 2.14 0.18 11.70
N ALA A 7 2.83 1.28 12.02
CA ALA A 7 2.81 1.86 13.37
C ALA A 7 1.65 2.83 13.57
N TYR A 8 1.26 3.55 12.51
CA TYR A 8 0.19 4.55 12.58
C TYR A 8 -0.39 4.78 11.17
N GLY A 9 -1.46 5.56 11.11
CA GLY A 9 -2.15 5.84 9.87
C GLY A 9 -3.24 4.82 9.59
N ASN A 10 -3.86 4.92 8.42
CA ASN A 10 -4.96 4.04 8.05
C ASN A 10 -4.87 3.61 6.60
N VAL A 11 -5.30 2.37 6.37
CA VAL A 11 -5.43 1.79 5.03
C VAL A 11 -6.82 1.18 4.95
N TRP A 12 -7.59 1.56 3.92
CA TRP A 12 -8.92 0.98 3.72
C TRP A 12 -9.22 0.89 2.22
N ALA A 13 -10.19 0.06 1.89
CA ALA A 13 -10.62 -0.13 0.51
C ALA A 13 -12.11 0.11 0.39
N GLU A 14 -12.52 0.73 -0.73
CA GLU A 14 -13.91 0.96 -1.06
C GLU A 14 -14.19 0.39 -2.45
N ALA A 15 -15.38 -0.20 -2.64
CA ALA A 15 -15.78 -0.76 -3.92
C ALA A 15 -16.95 0.06 -4.48
N TYR A 16 -16.82 0.41 -5.76
CA TYR A 16 -17.84 1.13 -6.52
C TYR A 16 -18.12 0.31 -7.79
N GLY A 17 -19.10 -0.58 -7.72
CA GLY A 17 -19.32 -1.53 -8.80
C GLY A 17 -18.13 -2.45 -8.96
N ASN A 18 -17.50 -2.43 -10.14
CA ASN A 18 -16.32 -3.24 -10.44
C ASN A 18 -15.01 -2.56 -10.07
N VAL A 19 -15.06 -1.32 -9.59
CA VAL A 19 -13.86 -0.54 -9.26
C VAL A 19 -13.61 -0.58 -7.77
N VAL A 20 -12.36 -0.84 -7.40
CA VAL A 20 -11.91 -0.79 -6.00
C VAL A 20 -10.86 0.31 -5.87
N VAL A 21 -11.01 1.13 -4.83
CA VAL A 21 -10.04 2.16 -4.47
C VAL A 21 -9.45 1.80 -3.11
N VAL A 22 -8.15 1.67 -3.06
CA VAL A 22 -7.41 1.47 -1.81
C VAL A 22 -6.83 2.81 -1.39
N HIS A 23 -7.15 3.23 -0.18
CA HIS A 23 -6.69 4.49 0.39
C HIS A 23 -5.58 4.23 1.40
N VAL A 24 -4.51 4.99 1.28
CA VAL A 24 -3.39 4.99 2.23
C VAL A 24 -3.27 6.39 2.79
N ALA A 25 -3.54 6.57 4.07
CA ALA A 25 -3.60 7.89 4.71
C ALA A 25 -2.59 7.97 5.85
N ALA A 26 -1.54 8.75 5.66
CA ALA A 26 -0.53 9.05 6.66
C ALA A 26 0.04 7.77 7.32
N VAL A 27 0.27 6.73 6.51
CA VAL A 27 0.74 5.43 7.01
C VAL A 27 2.23 5.48 7.27
N GLY A 28 2.64 5.03 8.45
CA GLY A 28 4.04 4.92 8.81
C GLY A 28 4.44 3.49 9.14
N PRO A 29 5.69 3.09 8.81
CA PRO A 29 6.16 1.74 9.08
C PRO A 29 6.44 1.53 10.56
N SER A 30 6.29 0.27 11.01
CA SER A 30 6.59 -0.10 12.40
C SER A 30 8.09 -0.35 12.63
N SER A 31 8.86 -0.47 11.55
CA SER A 31 10.31 -0.64 11.60
C SER A 31 10.95 0.02 10.38
N ASN A 32 12.26 0.19 10.43
CA ASN A 32 13.00 0.79 9.32
C ASN A 32 13.15 -0.20 8.18
N HIS A 33 13.04 0.31 6.95
CA HIS A 33 13.24 -0.47 5.71
C HIS A 33 14.27 0.26 4.86
N GLY A 34 15.29 -0.45 4.42
CA GLY A 34 16.31 0.13 3.53
C GLY A 34 15.75 0.40 2.13
N ALA A 35 16.45 1.26 1.38
CA ALA A 35 16.12 1.52 -0.01
C ALA A 35 16.10 0.23 -0.83
N TRP A 36 15.25 0.18 -1.86
CA TRP A 36 15.09 -0.96 -2.77
C TRP A 36 14.55 -2.23 -2.10
N THR A 37 13.84 -2.07 -0.99
CA THR A 37 13.18 -3.19 -0.31
C THR A 37 11.66 -3.08 -0.46
N ALA A 38 10.99 -4.20 -0.20
CA ALA A 38 9.54 -4.29 -0.22
C ALA A 38 9.04 -4.99 1.03
N TRP A 39 7.87 -4.61 1.52
CA TRP A 39 7.23 -5.35 2.60
C TRP A 39 5.72 -5.28 2.48
N ARG A 40 5.06 -6.32 2.99
CA ARG A 40 3.61 -6.37 2.99
C ARG A 40 3.05 -5.51 4.12
N PHE A 41 2.04 -4.70 3.79
CA PHE A 41 1.40 -3.86 4.81
C PHE A 41 -0.08 -4.13 4.97
N GLY A 42 -0.67 -4.99 4.17
CA GLY A 42 -2.08 -5.30 4.29
C GLY A 42 -2.50 -6.48 3.46
N GLN A 43 -3.74 -6.90 3.67
CA GLN A 43 -4.38 -8.00 2.96
C GLN A 43 -5.81 -7.60 2.62
N LEU A 44 -6.13 -7.54 1.34
CA LEU A 44 -7.48 -7.26 0.88
C LEU A 44 -8.38 -8.48 1.06
N PRO A 45 -9.62 -8.30 1.51
CA PRO A 45 -10.57 -9.41 1.57
C PRO A 45 -10.96 -9.90 0.19
N VAL A 46 -11.48 -11.12 0.12
CA VAL A 46 -12.04 -11.66 -1.12
C VAL A 46 -13.16 -10.74 -1.60
N GLY A 47 -13.21 -10.48 -2.90
CA GLY A 47 -14.16 -9.53 -3.50
C GLY A 47 -13.59 -8.13 -3.69
N TYR A 48 -12.42 -7.84 -3.11
CA TYR A 48 -11.73 -6.55 -3.25
C TYR A 48 -10.38 -6.70 -3.94
N ARG A 49 -10.11 -7.84 -4.55
CA ARG A 49 -8.79 -8.17 -5.13
C ARG A 49 -8.75 -7.86 -6.61
N PRO A 50 -7.59 -7.41 -7.15
CA PRO A 50 -7.48 -7.12 -8.58
C PRO A 50 -7.41 -8.39 -9.42
N GLN A 51 -7.71 -8.25 -10.71
CA GLN A 51 -7.56 -9.33 -11.69
C GLN A 51 -6.11 -9.60 -12.05
N ALA A 52 -5.27 -8.58 -11.94
CA ALA A 52 -3.84 -8.65 -12.17
C ALA A 52 -3.15 -7.70 -11.19
N ALA A 53 -1.86 -7.92 -10.94
CA ALA A 53 -1.11 -7.04 -10.07
C ALA A 53 -1.12 -5.61 -10.61
N VAL A 54 -1.39 -4.63 -9.74
CA VAL A 54 -1.39 -3.21 -10.09
C VAL A 54 -0.48 -2.46 -9.15
N THR A 55 0.16 -1.42 -9.67
CA THR A 55 1.07 -0.57 -8.91
C THR A 55 0.69 0.89 -9.07
N ALA A 56 1.00 1.70 -8.08
CA ALA A 56 0.84 3.14 -8.15
C ALA A 56 1.93 3.82 -7.33
N ALA A 57 2.43 4.94 -7.83
CA ALA A 57 3.31 5.80 -7.05
C ALA A 57 2.49 6.54 -6.02
N VAL A 58 3.02 6.65 -4.81
CA VAL A 58 2.39 7.38 -3.72
C VAL A 58 3.36 8.39 -3.14
N TYR A 59 2.81 9.42 -2.52
CA TYR A 59 3.63 10.39 -1.82
C TYR A 59 4.25 9.76 -0.58
N SER A 60 5.53 10.01 -0.40
CA SER A 60 6.27 9.57 0.79
C SER A 60 7.12 10.74 1.27
N SER A 61 7.26 10.89 2.57
CA SER A 61 8.18 11.87 3.14
C SER A 61 9.34 11.09 3.77
N PRO A 62 10.57 11.27 3.24
CA PRO A 62 11.01 12.32 2.32
C PRO A 62 11.15 11.92 0.84
N GLY A 63 10.60 10.89 0.34
CA GLY A 63 10.83 10.50 -1.03
C GLY A 63 9.59 9.98 -1.71
N THR A 64 9.77 9.06 -2.66
CA THR A 64 8.68 8.40 -3.36
C THR A 64 8.66 6.92 -3.00
N ALA A 65 7.47 6.35 -3.00
CA ALA A 65 7.26 4.93 -2.81
C ALA A 65 6.23 4.44 -3.82
N ILE A 66 6.18 3.15 -4.02
CA ILE A 66 5.20 2.49 -4.88
C ILE A 66 4.42 1.54 -4.01
N ILE A 67 3.11 1.50 -4.18
CA ILE A 67 2.28 0.46 -3.57
C ILE A 67 1.81 -0.50 -4.67
N GLN A 68 1.66 -1.76 -4.32
CA GLN A 68 1.23 -2.81 -5.23
C GLN A 68 0.16 -3.66 -4.57
N ALA A 69 -0.90 -3.94 -5.32
CA ALA A 69 -1.92 -4.91 -4.95
C ALA A 69 -1.79 -6.12 -5.86
N ASN A 70 -1.79 -7.31 -5.28
CA ASN A 70 -1.65 -8.57 -5.99
C ASN A 70 -2.97 -9.32 -6.07
N ILE A 71 -3.06 -10.28 -6.96
CA ILE A 71 -4.28 -11.06 -7.19
C ILE A 71 -4.72 -11.84 -5.96
N ASP A 72 -3.81 -12.16 -5.05
CA ASP A 72 -4.13 -12.82 -3.78
C ASP A 72 -4.56 -11.84 -2.68
N GLY A 73 -4.62 -10.55 -3.00
CA GLY A 73 -5.02 -9.50 -2.10
C GLY A 73 -3.89 -8.90 -1.27
N SER A 74 -2.67 -9.39 -1.38
CA SER A 74 -1.55 -8.82 -0.62
C SER A 74 -1.21 -7.42 -1.11
N LEU A 75 -0.95 -6.51 -0.17
CA LEU A 75 -0.57 -5.13 -0.42
C LEU A 75 0.87 -4.92 0.03
N TYR A 76 1.70 -4.43 -0.89
CA TYR A 76 3.13 -4.20 -0.63
C TYR A 76 3.52 -2.76 -0.84
N PHE A 77 4.48 -2.31 -0.03
CA PHE A 77 5.26 -1.11 -0.30
C PHE A 77 6.56 -1.47 -0.98
N PHE A 78 6.98 -0.64 -1.92
CA PHE A 78 8.32 -0.71 -2.50
C PHE A 78 9.00 0.63 -2.28
N VAL A 79 10.10 0.63 -1.54
CA VAL A 79 10.94 1.82 -1.39
C VAL A 79 12.00 1.80 -2.47
N ARG A 80 12.33 2.97 -2.98
CA ARG A 80 13.28 3.10 -4.10
C ARG A 80 14.56 3.78 -3.63
N ASP A 81 14.70 5.06 -3.90
CA ASP A 81 15.97 5.76 -3.79
C ASP A 81 16.36 6.14 -2.36
N ASN A 82 15.46 5.98 -1.41
CA ASN A 82 15.68 6.37 -0.02
C ASN A 82 15.13 5.29 0.91
N ASP A 83 15.65 5.31 2.15
CA ASP A 83 15.12 4.43 3.19
C ASP A 83 13.72 4.85 3.61
N MET A 84 12.93 3.90 4.09
CA MET A 84 11.65 4.16 4.75
C MET A 84 11.83 3.91 6.24
N LYS A 85 11.87 4.97 7.02
CA LYS A 85 12.15 4.90 8.46
C LYS A 85 10.89 5.14 9.28
N THR A 86 10.91 4.67 10.51
CA THR A 86 9.85 5.03 11.47
C THR A 86 9.74 6.54 11.56
N GLY A 87 8.51 7.06 11.58
CA GLY A 87 8.26 8.49 11.52
C GLY A 87 8.01 9.05 10.13
N TYR A 88 8.30 8.29 9.07
CA TYR A 88 7.97 8.69 7.70
C TYR A 88 6.53 8.32 7.38
N ASN A 89 5.92 9.04 6.43
CA ASN A 89 4.54 8.85 6.04
C ASN A 89 4.40 8.46 4.58
N LEU A 90 3.36 7.66 4.30
CA LEU A 90 2.92 7.35 2.95
C LEU A 90 1.47 7.81 2.80
N ASP A 91 1.18 8.48 1.69
CA ASP A 91 -0.16 8.95 1.35
C ASP A 91 -0.45 8.70 -0.12
N GLY A 92 -1.62 8.19 -0.42
CA GLY A 92 -2.02 8.00 -1.80
C GLY A 92 -3.20 7.07 -1.95
N THR A 93 -3.51 6.76 -3.20
CA THR A 93 -4.58 5.85 -3.56
C THR A 93 -4.12 4.90 -4.65
N LEU A 94 -4.74 3.72 -4.67
CA LEU A 94 -4.55 2.73 -5.72
C LEU A 94 -5.93 2.31 -6.20
N THR A 95 -6.16 2.40 -7.51
CA THR A 95 -7.44 2.09 -8.11
C THR A 95 -7.29 0.96 -9.12
N PHE A 96 -8.20 0.00 -9.08
CA PHE A 96 -8.18 -1.12 -10.01
C PHE A 96 -9.58 -1.69 -10.20
N VAL A 97 -9.72 -2.51 -11.26
CA VAL A 97 -10.95 -3.29 -11.51
C VAL A 97 -10.80 -4.61 -10.76
N ARG A 98 -11.79 -4.94 -9.95
CA ARG A 98 -11.75 -6.17 -9.16
C ARG A 98 -12.04 -7.42 -9.99
N ALA A 99 -11.51 -8.51 -9.51
CA ALA A 99 -11.77 -9.81 -10.11
C ALA A 99 -13.23 -10.24 -9.99
#